data_c6f3b451e14c385680f2883e1d7da755
#
_entry.id   c6f3b451e14c385680f2883e1d7da755
#
_cell.length_a   1.000
_cell.length_b   1.000
_cell.length_c   1.000
_cell.angle_alpha   90.00
_cell.angle_beta   90.00
_cell.angle_gamma   90.00
#
_symmetry.space_group_name_H-M   'P 1'
#
loop_
_entity.id
_entity.type
_entity.pdbx_description
1 polymer ?
#
loop_
_entity_poly.entity_id
_entity_poly.type
_entity_poly.pdbx_seq_one_letter_code
_entity_poly.pdbx_strand_id
1 'polypeptide(L)'
;MAEIVTWVMVSYFLSINLIYLLLMALSARALVSNGHFREMEELPDAFSLLSPPISILVPAFNESRTIVATVESLLQLSYAEFEVVVINDGSKDNMLEVLQTRFALVPYPEAYRIQIPTQTVRAIYRSTLYPNLRVIDKENGGKADSLNAGINASRYPLFCGVDADSILQRDSLQKVVKPFLRSPEMVAT
;
A
#
# COMPACT_ATOMS: atom_id res chain seq x y z
N MET A 1 -41.44 -32.08 14.00
CA MET A 1 -40.85 -30.92 13.26
C MET A 1 -39.71 -30.26 14.06
N ALA A 2 -39.90 -29.92 15.33
CA ALA A 2 -38.86 -29.28 16.15
C ALA A 2 -37.54 -30.10 16.25
N GLU A 3 -37.61 -31.41 16.42
CA GLU A 3 -36.42 -32.27 16.47
C GLU A 3 -35.62 -32.26 15.17
N ILE A 4 -36.28 -32.28 14.01
CA ILE A 4 -35.60 -32.24 12.72
C ILE A 4 -34.86 -30.91 12.56
N VAL A 5 -35.48 -29.79 12.93
CA VAL A 5 -34.86 -28.47 12.87
C VAL A 5 -33.63 -28.41 13.80
N THR A 6 -33.76 -28.97 15.00
CA THR A 6 -32.62 -29.04 15.96
C THR A 6 -31.45 -29.83 15.39
N TRP A 7 -31.71 -31.01 14.82
CA TRP A 7 -30.65 -31.83 14.21
C TRP A 7 -29.98 -31.16 13.00
N VAL A 8 -30.76 -30.43 12.18
CA VAL A 8 -30.23 -29.66 11.05
C VAL A 8 -29.33 -28.54 11.57
N MET A 9 -29.75 -27.78 12.59
CA MET A 9 -28.93 -26.75 13.19
C MET A 9 -27.64 -27.30 13.79
N VAL A 10 -27.73 -28.37 14.58
CA VAL A 10 -26.54 -29.03 15.19
C VAL A 10 -25.56 -29.49 14.11
N SER A 11 -26.08 -30.14 13.05
CA SER A 11 -25.25 -30.61 11.93
C SER A 11 -24.57 -29.43 11.20
N TYR A 12 -25.28 -28.34 10.99
CA TYR A 12 -24.73 -27.13 10.41
C TYR A 12 -23.59 -26.52 11.25
N PHE A 13 -23.81 -26.35 12.55
CA PHE A 13 -22.78 -25.84 13.46
C PHE A 13 -21.56 -26.76 13.55
N LEU A 14 -21.77 -28.07 13.61
CA LEU A 14 -20.68 -29.04 13.60
C LEU A 14 -19.86 -28.97 12.32
N SER A 15 -20.52 -28.87 11.17
CA SER A 15 -19.84 -28.76 9.87
C SER A 15 -19.01 -27.50 9.76
N ILE A 16 -19.54 -26.35 10.19
CA ILE A 16 -18.76 -25.09 10.21
C ILE A 16 -17.54 -25.20 11.13
N ASN A 17 -17.74 -25.71 12.36
CA ASN A 17 -16.61 -25.85 13.29
C ASN A 17 -15.53 -26.81 12.76
N LEU A 18 -15.93 -27.89 12.09
CA LEU A 18 -15.00 -28.82 11.47
C LEU A 18 -14.19 -28.16 10.35
N ILE A 19 -14.85 -27.34 9.50
CA ILE A 19 -14.18 -26.55 8.46
C ILE A 19 -13.16 -25.59 9.08
N TYR A 20 -13.53 -24.85 10.14
CA TYR A 20 -12.59 -23.95 10.81
C TYR A 20 -11.40 -24.68 11.44
N LEU A 21 -11.63 -25.83 12.06
CA LEU A 21 -10.54 -26.67 12.60
C LEU A 21 -9.60 -27.15 11.49
N LEU A 22 -10.15 -27.57 10.34
CA LEU A 22 -9.36 -27.98 9.19
C LEU A 22 -8.52 -26.82 8.66
N LEU A 23 -9.12 -25.64 8.47
CA LEU A 23 -8.42 -24.44 8.03
C LEU A 23 -7.32 -24.02 9.02
N MET A 24 -7.58 -24.11 10.31
CA MET A 24 -6.59 -23.82 11.35
C MET A 24 -5.42 -24.82 11.32
N ALA A 25 -5.69 -26.10 11.15
CA ALA A 25 -4.65 -27.11 11.02
C ALA A 25 -3.80 -26.92 9.74
N LEU A 26 -4.43 -26.61 8.60
CA LEU A 26 -3.74 -26.30 7.36
C LEU A 26 -2.88 -25.03 7.48
N SER A 27 -3.40 -24.00 8.13
CA SER A 27 -2.66 -22.76 8.39
C SER A 27 -1.46 -22.99 9.31
N ALA A 28 -1.65 -23.75 10.41
CA ALA A 28 -0.56 -24.11 11.31
C ALA A 28 0.53 -24.92 10.59
N ARG A 29 0.12 -25.88 9.75
CA ARG A 29 1.08 -26.65 8.92
C ARG A 29 1.83 -25.76 7.93
N ALA A 30 1.15 -24.82 7.27
CA ALA A 30 1.76 -23.85 6.37
C ALA A 30 2.78 -22.95 7.11
N LEU A 31 2.44 -22.47 8.32
CA LEU A 31 3.34 -21.70 9.17
C LEU A 31 4.59 -22.50 9.57
N VAL A 32 4.44 -23.76 9.96
CA VAL A 32 5.58 -24.61 10.32
C VAL A 32 6.44 -24.97 9.11
N SER A 33 5.82 -25.27 7.95
CA SER A 33 6.56 -25.59 6.71
C SER A 33 7.28 -24.36 6.14
N ASN A 34 6.72 -23.17 6.33
CA ASN A 34 7.31 -21.91 5.93
C ASN A 34 8.29 -21.34 6.98
N GLY A 35 8.55 -22.05 8.07
CA GLY A 35 9.51 -21.65 9.11
C GLY A 35 10.94 -21.40 8.57
N HIS A 36 11.29 -21.95 7.42
CA HIS A 36 12.51 -21.62 6.68
C HIS A 36 12.57 -20.16 6.18
N PHE A 37 11.44 -19.42 6.19
CA PHE A 37 11.43 -18.00 5.86
C PHE A 37 12.09 -17.11 6.93
N ARG A 38 12.23 -17.59 8.16
CA ARG A 38 12.90 -16.85 9.25
C ARG A 38 14.41 -16.74 9.10
N GLU A 39 15.07 -17.72 8.50
CA GLU A 39 16.53 -17.70 8.28
C GLU A 39 16.98 -16.69 7.22
N MET A 40 16.06 -16.09 6.47
CA MET A 40 16.37 -15.10 5.44
C MET A 40 16.06 -13.66 5.87
N GLU A 41 15.74 -13.44 7.14
CA GLU A 41 15.60 -12.11 7.74
C GLU A 41 16.95 -11.38 7.84
N GLU A 42 18.05 -12.14 7.77
CA GLU A 42 19.43 -11.66 7.83
C GLU A 42 20.14 -11.58 6.46
N LEU A 43 19.43 -11.13 5.41
CA LEU A 43 20.17 -10.71 4.23
C LEU A 43 20.93 -9.42 4.58
N PRO A 44 22.29 -9.42 4.43
CA PRO A 44 23.08 -8.25 4.79
C PRO A 44 22.60 -6.99 4.06
N ASP A 45 22.80 -5.82 4.65
CA ASP A 45 22.55 -4.50 4.08
C ASP A 45 23.16 -4.29 2.67
N ALA A 46 24.11 -5.14 2.26
CA ALA A 46 24.69 -5.17 0.93
C ALA A 46 23.65 -5.32 -0.21
N PHE A 47 22.50 -5.96 0.05
CA PHE A 47 21.40 -6.05 -0.92
C PHE A 47 20.54 -4.79 -1.01
N SER A 48 20.64 -3.86 -0.07
CA SER A 48 19.93 -2.60 -0.11
C SER A 48 20.25 -1.75 -1.34
N LEU A 49 21.49 -1.81 -1.82
CA LEU A 49 21.96 -1.10 -3.03
C LEU A 49 21.47 -1.71 -4.35
N LEU A 50 21.05 -2.98 -4.33
CA LEU A 50 20.50 -3.70 -5.49
C LEU A 50 18.96 -3.76 -5.46
N SER A 51 18.34 -3.21 -4.42
CA SER A 51 16.89 -3.22 -4.29
C SER A 51 16.24 -2.35 -5.37
N PRO A 52 15.25 -2.87 -6.12
CA PRO A 52 14.59 -2.10 -7.16
C PRO A 52 13.87 -0.90 -6.55
N PRO A 53 13.91 0.26 -7.19
CA PRO A 53 13.22 1.44 -6.70
C PRO A 53 11.70 1.24 -6.74
N ILE A 54 10.98 1.86 -5.78
CA ILE A 54 9.56 1.63 -5.56
C ILE A 54 8.77 2.93 -5.37
N SER A 55 7.58 3.02 -5.98
CA SER A 55 6.61 4.09 -5.77
C SER A 55 5.56 3.67 -4.76
N ILE A 56 5.43 4.40 -3.65
CA ILE A 56 4.39 4.19 -2.63
C ILE A 56 3.20 5.06 -3.01
N LEU A 57 2.05 4.45 -3.28
CA LEU A 57 0.83 5.10 -3.70
C LEU A 57 -0.14 5.17 -2.52
N VAL A 58 -0.54 6.38 -2.14
CA VAL A 58 -1.41 6.64 -0.98
C VAL A 58 -2.69 7.30 -1.47
N PRO A 59 -3.73 6.53 -1.85
CA PRO A 59 -5.04 7.09 -2.16
C PRO A 59 -5.68 7.64 -0.89
N ALA A 60 -6.14 8.89 -0.93
CA ALA A 60 -6.69 9.58 0.23
C ALA A 60 -7.95 10.38 -0.15
N PHE A 61 -9.00 10.24 0.68
CA PHE A 61 -10.25 10.97 0.53
C PHE A 61 -10.80 11.38 1.90
N ASN A 62 -10.80 12.69 2.20
CA ASN A 62 -11.26 13.24 3.48
C ASN A 62 -10.47 12.71 4.70
N GLU A 63 -9.15 12.60 4.57
CA GLU A 63 -8.23 12.06 5.58
C GLU A 63 -7.34 13.14 6.22
N SER A 64 -7.82 14.38 6.34
CA SER A 64 -7.02 15.51 6.86
C SER A 64 -6.42 15.29 8.25
N ARG A 65 -7.01 14.38 9.05
CA ARG A 65 -6.55 14.08 10.42
C ARG A 65 -5.41 13.08 10.48
N THR A 66 -5.35 12.13 9.55
CA THR A 66 -4.44 10.97 9.57
C THR A 66 -3.30 11.11 8.58
N ILE A 67 -3.54 11.75 7.44
CA ILE A 67 -2.65 11.78 6.30
C ILE A 67 -1.24 12.29 6.61
N VAL A 68 -1.11 13.29 7.50
CA VAL A 68 0.20 13.84 7.87
C VAL A 68 1.05 12.79 8.57
N ALA A 69 0.49 12.10 9.57
CA ALA A 69 1.21 11.07 10.31
C ALA A 69 1.59 9.90 9.40
N THR A 70 0.70 9.50 8.49
CA THR A 70 0.96 8.47 7.49
C THR A 70 2.13 8.86 6.59
N VAL A 71 2.09 10.05 5.98
CA VAL A 71 3.18 10.52 5.09
C VAL A 71 4.49 10.64 5.85
N GLU A 72 4.49 11.17 7.08
CA GLU A 72 5.70 11.24 7.92
C GLU A 72 6.29 9.85 8.21
N SER A 73 5.46 8.86 8.47
CA SER A 73 5.93 7.49 8.69
C SER A 73 6.52 6.88 7.42
N LEU A 74 5.91 7.13 6.27
CA LEU A 74 6.41 6.66 4.97
C LEU A 74 7.75 7.30 4.59
N LEU A 75 7.93 8.59 4.86
CA LEU A 75 9.19 9.28 4.61
C LEU A 75 10.35 8.80 5.49
N GLN A 76 10.06 8.09 6.60
CA GLN A 76 11.06 7.52 7.50
C GLN A 76 11.42 6.06 7.19
N LEU A 77 10.90 5.48 6.11
CA LEU A 77 11.18 4.10 5.73
C LEU A 77 12.68 3.93 5.40
N SER A 78 13.23 2.81 5.86
CA SER A 78 14.62 2.42 5.58
C SER A 78 14.68 1.67 4.26
N TYR A 79 14.74 2.40 3.15
CA TYR A 79 14.82 1.84 1.81
C TYR A 79 15.71 2.71 0.91
N ALA A 80 16.47 2.08 0.00
CA ALA A 80 17.51 2.78 -0.76
C ALA A 80 16.94 3.86 -1.68
N GLU A 81 15.93 3.53 -2.46
CA GLU A 81 15.33 4.45 -3.43
C GLU A 81 13.82 4.25 -3.51
N PHE A 82 13.06 5.25 -3.09
CA PHE A 82 11.60 5.22 -3.14
C PHE A 82 11.02 6.63 -3.28
N GLU A 83 9.78 6.70 -3.74
CA GLU A 83 8.97 7.91 -3.71
C GLU A 83 7.63 7.65 -3.01
N VAL A 84 7.06 8.71 -2.47
CA VAL A 84 5.71 8.72 -1.90
C VAL A 84 4.84 9.60 -2.80
N VAL A 85 3.79 9.02 -3.34
CA VAL A 85 2.79 9.69 -4.17
C VAL A 85 1.47 9.65 -3.44
N VAL A 86 1.05 10.76 -2.86
CA VAL A 86 -0.27 10.91 -2.25
C VAL A 86 -1.26 11.30 -3.34
N ILE A 87 -2.39 10.63 -3.42
CA ILE A 87 -3.44 10.92 -4.41
C ILE A 87 -4.68 11.44 -3.67
N ASN A 88 -4.88 12.76 -3.74
CA ASN A 88 -6.08 13.40 -3.25
C ASN A 88 -7.25 13.16 -4.22
N ASP A 89 -8.16 12.28 -3.84
CA ASP A 89 -9.31 11.87 -4.65
C ASP A 89 -10.49 12.84 -4.52
N GLY A 90 -10.24 14.13 -4.71
CA GLY A 90 -11.27 15.15 -4.66
C GLY A 90 -11.84 15.36 -3.25
N SER A 91 -11.00 15.34 -2.22
CA SER A 91 -11.41 15.59 -0.83
C SER A 91 -12.17 16.91 -0.69
N LYS A 92 -13.14 16.90 0.20
CA LYS A 92 -13.98 18.08 0.54
C LYS A 92 -13.54 18.75 1.83
N ASP A 93 -12.64 18.11 2.57
CA ASP A 93 -12.01 18.67 3.76
C ASP A 93 -10.75 19.47 3.38
N ASN A 94 -10.03 19.99 4.38
CA ASN A 94 -8.82 20.78 4.20
C ASN A 94 -7.55 19.94 4.01
N MET A 95 -7.65 18.66 3.61
CA MET A 95 -6.51 17.73 3.50
C MET A 95 -5.39 18.28 2.62
N LEU A 96 -5.73 18.84 1.45
CA LEU A 96 -4.72 19.38 0.52
C LEU A 96 -3.98 20.57 1.13
N GLU A 97 -4.68 21.48 1.82
CA GLU A 97 -4.07 22.64 2.48
C GLU A 97 -3.14 22.23 3.61
N VAL A 98 -3.54 21.20 4.38
CA VAL A 98 -2.72 20.63 5.46
C VAL A 98 -1.43 20.05 4.89
N LEU A 99 -1.52 19.28 3.79
CA LEU A 99 -0.36 18.70 3.11
C LEU A 99 0.54 19.82 2.52
N GLN A 100 -0.04 20.83 1.88
CA GLN A 100 0.71 21.95 1.32
C GLN A 100 1.52 22.70 2.38
N THR A 101 0.89 22.98 3.51
CA THR A 101 1.53 23.69 4.63
C THR A 101 2.60 22.83 5.29
N ARG A 102 2.29 21.56 5.61
CA ARG A 102 3.20 20.68 6.38
C ARG A 102 4.45 20.30 5.60
N PHE A 103 4.31 20.05 4.30
CA PHE A 103 5.38 19.53 3.45
C PHE A 103 5.91 20.56 2.45
N ALA A 104 5.54 21.84 2.58
CA ALA A 104 5.93 22.92 1.69
C ALA A 104 5.73 22.54 0.19
N LEU A 105 4.51 22.13 -0.15
CA LEU A 105 4.20 21.70 -1.50
C LEU A 105 4.06 22.89 -2.43
N VAL A 106 4.69 22.80 -3.60
CA VAL A 106 4.57 23.79 -4.68
C VAL A 106 3.98 23.12 -5.92
N PRO A 107 3.20 23.84 -6.75
CA PRO A 107 2.73 23.31 -8.01
C PRO A 107 3.92 22.88 -8.89
N TYR A 108 3.82 21.70 -9.41
CA TYR A 108 4.86 21.11 -10.25
C TYR A 108 4.21 20.42 -11.46
N PRO A 109 3.96 21.16 -12.55
CA PRO A 109 3.37 20.59 -13.75
C PRO A 109 4.34 19.57 -14.35
N GLU A 110 4.05 18.31 -14.16
CA GLU A 110 4.84 17.18 -14.67
C GLU A 110 4.07 16.50 -15.80
N ALA A 111 4.73 16.32 -16.94
CA ALA A 111 4.20 15.49 -18.01
C ALA A 111 4.43 14.01 -17.65
N TYR A 112 3.38 13.22 -17.61
CA TYR A 112 3.45 11.77 -17.44
C TYR A 112 2.57 11.06 -18.48
N ARG A 113 2.87 9.80 -18.73
CA ARG A 113 2.15 9.00 -19.71
C ARG A 113 0.89 8.41 -19.10
N ILE A 114 -0.28 8.81 -19.59
CA ILE A 114 -1.55 8.19 -19.21
C ILE A 114 -1.66 6.85 -19.94
N GLN A 115 -1.50 5.76 -19.20
CA GLN A 115 -1.63 4.39 -19.71
C GLN A 115 -2.97 3.77 -19.31
N ILE A 116 -3.48 4.16 -18.14
CA ILE A 116 -4.72 3.66 -17.55
C ILE A 116 -5.69 4.85 -17.46
N PRO A 117 -6.93 4.74 -17.94
CA PRO A 117 -7.93 5.78 -17.80
C PRO A 117 -8.21 6.13 -16.34
N THR A 118 -8.30 7.42 -16.03
CA THR A 118 -8.62 7.96 -14.70
C THR A 118 -9.48 9.20 -14.82
N GLN A 119 -10.11 9.62 -13.73
CA GLN A 119 -10.72 10.94 -13.62
C GLN A 119 -9.65 12.03 -13.76
N THR A 120 -10.09 13.24 -14.07
CA THR A 120 -9.21 14.38 -14.38
C THR A 120 -8.27 14.72 -13.23
N VAL A 121 -6.97 14.75 -13.53
CA VAL A 121 -5.96 15.30 -12.62
C VAL A 121 -5.96 16.83 -12.76
N ARG A 122 -6.23 17.53 -11.66
CA ARG A 122 -6.30 19.00 -11.61
C ARG A 122 -4.93 19.63 -11.44
N ALA A 123 -4.11 19.05 -10.57
CA ALA A 123 -2.77 19.55 -10.30
C ALA A 123 -1.85 18.46 -9.74
N ILE A 124 -0.55 18.65 -9.95
CA ILE A 124 0.49 17.86 -9.29
C ILE A 124 1.34 18.85 -8.49
N TYR A 125 1.69 18.44 -7.28
CA TYR A 125 2.53 19.18 -6.35
C TYR A 125 3.76 18.36 -5.99
N ARG A 126 4.85 19.04 -5.72
CA ARG A 126 6.10 18.47 -5.20
C ARG A 126 6.49 19.15 -3.91
N SER A 127 6.99 18.39 -2.95
CA SER A 127 7.56 18.95 -1.74
C SER A 127 8.93 19.57 -2.02
N THR A 128 9.17 20.78 -1.46
CA THR A 128 10.49 21.41 -1.46
C THR A 128 11.36 20.91 -0.30
N LEU A 129 10.75 20.32 0.74
CA LEU A 129 11.44 19.75 1.89
C LEU A 129 11.84 18.28 1.68
N TYR A 130 10.98 17.52 0.97
CA TYR A 130 11.16 16.08 0.73
C TYR A 130 11.11 15.80 -0.78
N PRO A 131 12.27 15.69 -1.45
CA PRO A 131 12.32 15.53 -2.91
C PRO A 131 11.60 14.29 -3.45
N ASN A 132 11.42 13.28 -2.59
CA ASN A 132 10.72 12.04 -2.90
C ASN A 132 9.21 12.07 -2.57
N LEU A 133 8.64 13.22 -2.18
CA LEU A 133 7.21 13.37 -1.92
C LEU A 133 6.53 14.19 -3.04
N ARG A 134 5.47 13.60 -3.60
CA ARG A 134 4.57 14.24 -4.55
C ARG A 134 3.11 14.07 -4.11
N VAL A 135 2.27 15.03 -4.51
CA VAL A 135 0.82 14.97 -4.27
C VAL A 135 0.11 15.23 -5.59
N ILE A 136 -0.82 14.36 -5.92
CA ILE A 136 -1.71 14.47 -7.08
C ILE A 136 -3.09 14.89 -6.59
N ASP A 137 -3.60 16.02 -7.07
CA ASP A 137 -4.97 16.44 -6.82
C ASP A 137 -5.82 16.13 -8.04
N LYS A 138 -6.90 15.36 -7.86
CA LYS A 138 -7.77 14.92 -8.95
C LYS A 138 -9.25 15.00 -8.59
N GLU A 139 -10.11 14.86 -9.58
CA GLU A 139 -11.53 14.66 -9.38
C GLU A 139 -11.81 13.30 -8.75
N ASN A 140 -12.85 13.24 -7.90
CA ASN A 140 -13.20 12.00 -7.21
C ASN A 140 -13.56 10.89 -8.20
N GLY A 141 -12.91 9.75 -8.07
CA GLY A 141 -13.12 8.55 -8.88
C GLY A 141 -13.10 7.26 -8.05
N GLY A 142 -12.81 7.39 -6.75
CA GLY A 142 -12.69 6.27 -5.83
C GLY A 142 -11.27 5.68 -5.77
N LYS A 143 -11.07 4.76 -4.82
CA LYS A 143 -9.75 4.21 -4.49
C LYS A 143 -9.03 3.57 -5.68
N ALA A 144 -9.74 2.79 -6.51
CA ALA A 144 -9.14 2.13 -7.67
C ALA A 144 -8.67 3.14 -8.72
N ASP A 145 -9.48 4.15 -9.01
CA ASP A 145 -9.14 5.23 -9.94
C ASP A 145 -7.94 6.06 -9.43
N SER A 146 -7.89 6.32 -8.13
CA SER A 146 -6.76 7.00 -7.50
C SER A 146 -5.46 6.20 -7.59
N LEU A 147 -5.51 4.88 -7.38
CA LEU A 147 -4.36 3.99 -7.60
C LEU A 147 -3.92 4.03 -9.07
N ASN A 148 -4.85 3.99 -10.02
CA ASN A 148 -4.54 4.12 -11.45
C ASN A 148 -3.83 5.45 -11.76
N ALA A 149 -4.30 6.55 -11.18
CA ALA A 149 -3.64 7.86 -11.33
C ALA A 149 -2.22 7.84 -10.75
N GLY A 150 -2.04 7.21 -9.59
CA GLY A 150 -0.74 7.00 -8.97
C GLY A 150 0.19 6.14 -9.84
N ILE A 151 -0.30 5.04 -10.42
CA ILE A 151 0.47 4.18 -11.34
C ILE A 151 0.91 4.96 -12.57
N ASN A 152 0.00 5.73 -13.19
CA ASN A 152 0.34 6.57 -14.35
C ASN A 152 1.46 7.57 -14.04
N ALA A 153 1.50 8.11 -12.81
CA ALA A 153 2.47 9.09 -12.37
C ALA A 153 3.71 8.49 -11.70
N SER A 154 3.74 7.18 -11.50
CA SER A 154 4.88 6.48 -10.88
C SER A 154 6.14 6.61 -11.73
N ARG A 155 7.27 6.84 -11.07
CA ARG A 155 8.59 6.92 -11.72
C ARG A 155 9.33 5.60 -11.70
N TYR A 156 8.94 4.69 -10.82
CA TYR A 156 9.64 3.45 -10.57
C TYR A 156 8.88 2.23 -11.06
N PRO A 157 9.59 1.13 -11.36
CA PRO A 157 8.99 -0.06 -11.96
C PRO A 157 8.09 -0.84 -11.00
N LEU A 158 8.33 -0.71 -9.69
CA LEU A 158 7.49 -1.31 -8.67
C LEU A 158 6.63 -0.25 -8.00
N PHE A 159 5.41 -0.63 -7.62
CA PHE A 159 4.55 0.22 -6.81
C PHE A 159 3.92 -0.58 -5.66
N CYS A 160 3.62 0.13 -4.57
CA CYS A 160 2.95 -0.41 -3.38
C CYS A 160 1.80 0.53 -2.99
N GLY A 161 0.58 0.01 -2.89
CA GLY A 161 -0.58 0.76 -2.37
C GLY A 161 -0.61 0.71 -0.85
N VAL A 162 -0.74 1.87 -0.21
CA VAL A 162 -0.84 2.02 1.25
C VAL A 162 -2.04 2.90 1.59
N ASP A 163 -2.86 2.51 2.57
CA ASP A 163 -4.01 3.29 2.98
C ASP A 163 -3.58 4.56 3.76
N ALA A 164 -4.35 5.63 3.60
CA ALA A 164 -4.05 6.96 4.13
C ALA A 164 -4.07 7.07 5.67
N ASP A 165 -4.51 6.02 6.36
CA ASP A 165 -4.56 5.88 7.81
C ASP A 165 -3.57 4.83 8.35
N SER A 166 -2.72 4.28 7.48
CA SER A 166 -1.79 3.21 7.82
C SER A 166 -0.41 3.74 8.21
N ILE A 167 0.19 3.14 9.24
CA ILE A 167 1.56 3.42 9.67
C ILE A 167 2.41 2.17 9.41
N LEU A 168 3.46 2.33 8.60
CA LEU A 168 4.36 1.24 8.28
C LEU A 168 5.58 1.20 9.22
N GLN A 169 6.10 0.00 9.45
CA GLN A 169 7.41 -0.18 10.09
C GLN A 169 8.53 0.22 9.14
N ARG A 170 9.65 0.69 9.68
CA ARG A 170 10.78 1.21 8.88
C ARG A 170 11.32 0.22 7.85
N ASP A 171 11.26 -1.08 8.12
CA ASP A 171 11.78 -2.16 7.29
C ASP A 171 10.72 -2.81 6.37
N SER A 172 9.49 -2.28 6.35
CA SER A 172 8.37 -2.88 5.60
C SER A 172 8.67 -3.05 4.12
N LEU A 173 9.24 -2.05 3.45
CA LEU A 173 9.57 -2.12 2.02
C LEU A 173 10.61 -3.20 1.74
N GLN A 174 11.61 -3.35 2.60
CA GLN A 174 12.62 -4.40 2.45
C GLN A 174 11.99 -5.80 2.49
N LYS A 175 10.98 -6.00 3.37
CA LYS A 175 10.27 -7.27 3.49
C LYS A 175 9.41 -7.58 2.26
N VAL A 176 8.67 -6.57 1.77
CA VAL A 176 7.75 -6.71 0.64
C VAL A 176 8.50 -6.93 -0.69
N VAL A 177 9.69 -6.36 -0.86
CA VAL A 177 10.47 -6.47 -2.10
C VAL A 177 11.23 -7.80 -2.21
N LYS A 178 11.52 -8.49 -1.09
CA LYS A 178 12.26 -9.77 -1.10
C LYS A 178 11.78 -10.82 -2.11
N PRO A 179 10.45 -11.07 -2.27
CA PRO A 179 9.96 -12.03 -3.26
C PRO A 179 10.33 -11.67 -4.71
N PHE A 180 10.31 -10.39 -5.06
CA PHE A 180 10.70 -9.92 -6.40
C PHE A 180 12.19 -10.13 -6.70
N LEU A 181 13.03 -10.05 -5.67
CA LEU A 181 14.48 -10.34 -5.83
C LEU A 181 14.77 -11.82 -6.05
N ARG A 182 13.86 -12.70 -5.62
CA ARG A 182 14.05 -14.17 -5.71
C ARG A 182 13.49 -14.76 -6.99
N SER A 183 12.44 -14.19 -7.51
CA SER A 183 11.74 -14.71 -8.68
C SER A 183 11.52 -13.61 -9.71
N PRO A 184 12.23 -13.62 -10.84
CA PRO A 184 12.03 -12.65 -11.92
C PRO A 184 10.61 -12.69 -12.53
N GLU A 185 9.89 -13.78 -12.31
CA GLU A 185 8.51 -13.95 -12.81
C GLU A 185 7.45 -13.40 -11.84
N MET A 186 7.87 -12.94 -10.65
CA MET A 186 6.96 -12.38 -9.65
C MET A 186 6.39 -11.04 -10.14
N VAL A 187 5.06 -10.94 -10.20
CA VAL A 187 4.35 -9.72 -10.63
C VAL A 187 3.58 -9.06 -9.48
N ALA A 188 3.29 -9.78 -8.40
CA ALA A 188 2.64 -9.25 -7.20
C ALA A 188 3.00 -10.06 -5.96
N THR A 189 2.92 -9.42 -4.79
CA THR A 189 3.18 -10.01 -3.48
C THR A 189 2.17 -9.47 -2.45
#